data_c7e92325da2c350dab3150a50a02a3d5
#
_entry.id   c7e92325da2c350dab3150a50a02a3d5
#
_cell.length_a   1.000
_cell.length_b   1.000
_cell.length_c   1.000
_cell.angle_alpha   90.00
_cell.angle_beta   90.00
_cell.angle_gamma   90.00
#
_symmetry.space_group_name_H-M   'P 1'
#
loop_
_entity.id
_entity.type
_entity.pdbx_description
1 polymer ?
#
loop_
_entity_poly.entity_id
_entity_poly.type
_entity_poly.pdbx_seq_one_letter_code
_entity_poly.pdbx_strand_id
1 'polypeptide(L)'
;MSKAVIGVVGGSGLYSLSGFEPTREERIATPWGEPSDALRFGRVGGTDVVFLARHGRGHRFSPSSINYRANIDALKRAGVTDVIAVSACGSYKRDLYPGLFVLADQFIDRTFKRETSFFGTGCVAHVPFAHPTSAVLRKRVADAAEAEGIPHSQGGTYVCMEGPQFSTYAESIHYQSLGASVIGMTAATEAKLAREAELPYALVAMVTDYDCWHDEHGPVDVAAVMKVMHDNAEKANRLVARVLADYPAEREPCPASDRALDGAIMTHPDMRDAELVKKLDAVAGRVL
;
A
#
# COMPACT_ATOMS: atom_id res chain seq x y z
N MET A 1 11.81 15.67 15.79
CA MET A 1 11.11 14.54 15.13
C MET A 1 9.64 14.91 15.02
N SER A 2 8.95 14.50 13.97
CA SER A 2 7.53 14.83 13.77
C SER A 2 6.64 13.84 14.54
N LYS A 3 5.46 14.29 14.97
CA LYS A 3 4.43 13.41 15.52
C LYS A 3 4.03 12.37 14.46
N ALA A 4 3.88 11.12 14.87
CA ALA A 4 3.42 10.06 13.98
C ALA A 4 1.92 10.20 13.67
N VAL A 5 1.55 10.11 12.40
CA VAL A 5 0.17 9.98 11.90
C VAL A 5 0.16 8.84 10.88
N ILE A 6 -0.51 7.76 11.20
CA ILE A 6 -0.42 6.55 10.39
C ILE A 6 -1.59 6.45 9.41
N GLY A 7 -1.28 6.43 8.11
CA GLY A 7 -2.23 6.10 7.07
C GLY A 7 -2.43 4.59 6.99
N VAL A 8 -3.66 4.11 7.11
CA VAL A 8 -4.00 2.72 6.88
C VAL A 8 -4.84 2.61 5.61
N VAL A 9 -4.27 1.97 4.58
CA VAL A 9 -4.99 1.72 3.32
C VAL A 9 -5.52 0.30 3.32
N GLY A 10 -6.83 0.18 3.57
CA GLY A 10 -7.52 -1.11 3.62
C GLY A 10 -8.02 -1.56 2.25
N GLY A 11 -7.75 -2.84 1.91
CA GLY A 11 -8.39 -3.54 0.80
C GLY A 11 -9.68 -4.23 1.23
N SER A 12 -10.11 -5.21 0.44
CA SER A 12 -11.26 -6.05 0.75
C SER A 12 -11.10 -6.71 2.13
N GLY A 13 -12.13 -6.61 2.97
CA GLY A 13 -12.15 -7.18 4.31
C GLY A 13 -11.67 -6.27 5.44
N LEU A 14 -10.92 -5.19 5.16
CA LEU A 14 -10.50 -4.25 6.20
C LEU A 14 -11.23 -2.90 6.03
N TYR A 15 -12.43 -2.81 6.55
CA TYR A 15 -13.27 -1.59 6.55
C TYR A 15 -13.45 -0.95 7.92
N SER A 16 -12.96 -1.61 8.97
CA SER A 16 -12.94 -1.12 10.35
C SER A 16 -11.67 -1.57 11.05
N LEU A 17 -11.23 -0.84 12.05
CA LEU A 17 -10.07 -1.16 12.86
C LEU A 17 -10.50 -1.41 14.30
N SER A 18 -9.98 -2.47 14.93
CA SER A 18 -10.21 -2.76 16.35
C SER A 18 -9.64 -1.63 17.22
N GLY A 19 -10.44 -1.17 18.18
CA GLY A 19 -10.02 -0.06 19.04
C GLY A 19 -9.95 1.30 18.35
N PHE A 20 -10.47 1.43 17.14
CA PHE A 20 -10.51 2.72 16.45
C PHE A 20 -11.56 3.64 17.05
N GLU A 21 -11.11 4.77 17.55
CA GLU A 21 -11.93 5.86 18.09
C GLU A 21 -12.09 6.94 17.01
N PRO A 22 -13.19 6.94 16.23
CA PRO A 22 -13.36 7.89 15.15
C PRO A 22 -13.55 9.32 15.68
N THR A 23 -12.90 10.29 15.03
CA THR A 23 -13.05 11.72 15.36
C THR A 23 -13.79 12.49 14.29
N ARG A 24 -13.52 12.22 13.02
CA ARG A 24 -14.20 12.82 11.87
C ARG A 24 -14.06 11.96 10.62
N GLU A 25 -14.90 12.25 9.65
CA GLU A 25 -14.78 11.71 8.30
C GLU A 25 -14.78 12.90 7.33
N GLU A 26 -13.84 12.90 6.39
CA GLU A 26 -13.63 14.05 5.51
C GLU A 26 -13.22 13.59 4.11
N ARG A 27 -13.82 14.17 3.08
CA ARG A 27 -13.39 13.97 1.69
C ARG A 27 -12.43 15.09 1.32
N ILE A 28 -11.17 14.77 1.22
CA ILE A 28 -10.10 15.72 0.87
C ILE A 28 -10.05 15.88 -0.64
N ALA A 29 -10.29 17.08 -1.12
CA ALA A 29 -10.11 17.42 -2.52
C ALA A 29 -8.63 17.42 -2.90
N THR A 30 -8.31 16.84 -4.05
CA THR A 30 -6.94 16.81 -4.57
C THR A 30 -6.88 17.34 -6.00
N PRO A 31 -5.73 17.86 -6.45
CA PRO A 31 -5.56 18.29 -7.84
C PRO A 31 -5.56 17.13 -8.85
N TRP A 32 -5.57 15.89 -8.35
CA TRP A 32 -5.61 14.65 -9.14
C TRP A 32 -7.01 14.08 -9.25
N GLY A 33 -8.03 14.76 -8.72
CA GLY A 33 -9.41 14.31 -8.62
C GLY A 33 -9.75 13.76 -7.25
N GLU A 34 -10.85 13.00 -7.17
CA GLU A 34 -11.38 12.47 -5.93
C GLU A 34 -10.65 11.21 -5.48
N PRO A 35 -10.35 11.05 -4.17
CA PRO A 35 -9.90 9.78 -3.62
C PRO A 35 -11.01 8.73 -3.66
N SER A 36 -10.64 7.47 -3.46
CA SER A 36 -11.57 6.33 -3.53
C SER A 36 -12.73 6.43 -2.55
N ASP A 37 -12.50 7.05 -1.39
CA ASP A 37 -13.53 7.32 -0.38
C ASP A 37 -13.15 8.54 0.47
N ALA A 38 -14.05 8.96 1.36
CA ALA A 38 -13.72 9.89 2.41
C ALA A 38 -12.72 9.26 3.39
N LEU A 39 -11.76 10.06 3.86
CA LEU A 39 -10.79 9.64 4.85
C LEU A 39 -11.46 9.63 6.24
N ARG A 40 -11.24 8.55 6.99
CA ARG A 40 -11.71 8.44 8.38
C ARG A 40 -10.57 8.71 9.32
N PHE A 41 -10.69 9.75 10.11
CA PHE A 41 -9.72 10.16 11.12
C PHE A 41 -10.11 9.62 12.48
N GLY A 42 -9.13 9.24 13.28
CA GLY A 42 -9.37 8.75 14.63
C GLY A 42 -8.07 8.38 15.32
N ARG A 43 -8.20 7.56 16.37
CA ARG A 43 -7.06 7.08 17.16
C ARG A 43 -7.19 5.59 17.45
N VAL A 44 -6.03 4.96 17.62
CA VAL A 44 -5.90 3.62 18.18
C VAL A 44 -4.75 3.67 19.19
N GLY A 45 -5.02 3.33 20.46
CA GLY A 45 -3.97 3.32 21.50
C GLY A 45 -3.22 4.64 21.67
N GLY A 46 -3.85 5.79 21.33
CA GLY A 46 -3.20 7.11 21.41
C GLY A 46 -2.51 7.58 20.13
N THR A 47 -2.30 6.71 19.16
CA THR A 47 -1.73 7.03 17.84
C THR A 47 -2.81 7.61 16.91
N ASP A 48 -2.51 8.75 16.28
CA ASP A 48 -3.40 9.33 15.27
C ASP A 48 -3.38 8.48 13.99
N VAL A 49 -4.57 8.17 13.48
CA VAL A 49 -4.78 7.27 12.35
C VAL A 49 -5.67 7.91 11.32
N VAL A 50 -5.31 7.74 10.05
CA VAL A 50 -6.15 8.10 8.89
C VAL A 50 -6.40 6.82 8.09
N PHE A 51 -7.65 6.38 8.04
CA PHE A 51 -8.05 5.18 7.30
C PHE A 51 -8.65 5.55 5.94
N LEU A 52 -8.25 4.83 4.90
CA LEU A 52 -8.79 4.94 3.55
C LEU A 52 -9.18 3.57 2.99
N ALA A 53 -10.43 3.43 2.53
CA ALA A 53 -10.90 2.27 1.79
C ALA A 53 -10.41 2.35 0.34
N ARG A 54 -9.41 1.52 -0.02
CA ARG A 54 -8.76 1.53 -1.35
C ARG A 54 -9.73 1.43 -2.51
N HIS A 55 -10.69 0.53 -2.43
CA HIS A 55 -11.69 0.29 -3.48
C HIS A 55 -12.98 1.09 -3.28
N GLY A 56 -13.02 2.02 -2.30
CA GLY A 56 -14.24 2.68 -1.85
C GLY A 56 -15.19 1.74 -1.11
N ARG A 57 -16.16 2.30 -0.40
CA ARG A 57 -17.21 1.51 0.28
C ARG A 57 -17.98 0.70 -0.75
N GLY A 58 -18.21 -0.57 -0.43
CA GLY A 58 -18.88 -1.50 -1.33
C GLY A 58 -18.02 -2.00 -2.49
N HIS A 59 -16.70 -1.80 -2.44
CA HIS A 59 -15.74 -2.28 -3.45
C HIS A 59 -16.11 -1.83 -4.88
N ARG A 60 -16.44 -0.56 -5.05
CA ARG A 60 -16.99 0.00 -6.31
C ARG A 60 -15.91 0.29 -7.37
N PHE A 61 -14.63 0.34 -7.00
CA PHE A 61 -13.54 0.56 -7.93
C PHE A 61 -12.76 -0.73 -8.19
N SER A 62 -12.58 -1.08 -9.46
CA SER A 62 -11.64 -2.12 -9.86
C SER A 62 -10.20 -1.69 -9.59
N PRO A 63 -9.22 -2.61 -9.53
CA PRO A 63 -7.82 -2.24 -9.29
C PRO A 63 -7.30 -1.14 -10.21
N SER A 64 -7.69 -1.14 -11.49
CA SER A 64 -7.22 -0.17 -12.47
C SER A 64 -8.05 1.11 -12.55
N SER A 65 -9.23 1.16 -11.91
CA SER A 65 -10.05 2.36 -11.82
C SER A 65 -9.87 3.16 -10.53
N ILE A 66 -9.03 2.66 -9.61
CA ILE A 66 -8.64 3.40 -8.42
C ILE A 66 -7.83 4.64 -8.83
N ASN A 67 -8.18 5.80 -8.27
CA ASN A 67 -7.37 7.00 -8.40
C ASN A 67 -6.25 7.00 -7.34
N TYR A 68 -5.17 6.27 -7.62
CA TYR A 68 -4.05 6.13 -6.68
C TYR A 68 -3.36 7.46 -6.37
N ARG A 69 -3.24 8.38 -7.35
CA ARG A 69 -2.67 9.70 -7.11
C ARG A 69 -3.52 10.49 -6.11
N ALA A 70 -4.83 10.53 -6.29
CA ALA A 70 -5.71 11.20 -5.35
C ALA A 70 -5.67 10.56 -3.96
N ASN A 71 -5.58 9.23 -3.88
CA ASN A 71 -5.48 8.52 -2.60
C ASN A 71 -4.22 8.91 -1.81
N ILE A 72 -3.06 8.87 -2.44
CA ILE A 72 -1.78 9.18 -1.79
C ILE A 72 -1.66 10.67 -1.48
N ASP A 73 -2.08 11.55 -2.40
CA ASP A 73 -2.11 13.00 -2.17
C ASP A 73 -3.03 13.37 -1.01
N ALA A 74 -4.24 12.79 -0.95
CA ALA A 74 -5.17 13.02 0.15
C ALA A 74 -4.61 12.57 1.51
N LEU A 75 -3.92 11.43 1.57
CA LEU A 75 -3.22 10.99 2.78
C LEU A 75 -2.12 11.98 3.17
N LYS A 76 -1.33 12.46 2.20
CA LYS A 76 -0.28 13.47 2.45
C LYS A 76 -0.87 14.78 2.97
N ARG A 77 -1.97 15.28 2.36
CA ARG A 77 -2.70 16.48 2.83
C ARG A 77 -3.32 16.29 4.22
N ALA A 78 -3.72 15.06 4.55
CA ALA A 78 -4.23 14.70 5.89
C ALA A 78 -3.14 14.69 6.97
N GLY A 79 -1.86 14.95 6.62
CA GLY A 79 -0.74 14.95 7.54
C GLY A 79 -0.19 13.56 7.86
N VAL A 80 -0.55 12.54 7.09
CA VAL A 80 -0.01 11.18 7.23
C VAL A 80 1.52 11.22 7.07
N THR A 81 2.21 10.51 7.95
CA THR A 81 3.67 10.40 7.96
C THR A 81 4.18 9.05 7.47
N ASP A 82 3.39 8.00 7.61
CA ASP A 82 3.75 6.62 7.26
C ASP A 82 2.51 5.88 6.79
N VAL A 83 2.64 4.95 5.84
CA VAL A 83 1.51 4.22 5.25
C VAL A 83 1.66 2.72 5.46
N ILE A 84 0.65 2.10 6.05
CA ILE A 84 0.50 0.65 6.14
C ILE A 84 -0.65 0.24 5.22
N ALA A 85 -0.33 -0.51 4.19
CA ALA A 85 -1.30 -1.05 3.25
C ALA A 85 -1.58 -2.53 3.56
N VAL A 86 -2.84 -2.90 3.50
CA VAL A 86 -3.29 -4.29 3.68
C VAL A 86 -3.99 -4.73 2.40
N SER A 87 -3.62 -5.89 1.87
CA SER A 87 -4.18 -6.40 0.62
C SER A 87 -4.21 -7.93 0.62
N ALA A 88 -5.26 -8.53 0.06
CA ALA A 88 -5.28 -9.94 -0.27
C ALA A 88 -4.33 -10.24 -1.44
N CYS A 89 -3.77 -11.44 -1.47
CA CYS A 89 -2.85 -11.88 -2.52
C CYS A 89 -2.90 -13.40 -2.72
N GLY A 90 -2.56 -13.86 -3.92
CA GLY A 90 -2.22 -15.24 -4.21
C GLY A 90 -0.74 -15.54 -3.89
N SER A 91 -0.40 -16.80 -3.71
CA SER A 91 0.97 -17.25 -3.42
C SER A 91 1.56 -18.07 -4.56
N TYR A 92 2.87 -17.91 -4.78
CA TYR A 92 3.69 -18.72 -5.69
C TYR A 92 4.59 -19.74 -4.98
N LYS A 93 4.47 -19.85 -3.66
CA LYS A 93 5.32 -20.74 -2.85
C LYS A 93 4.46 -21.61 -1.93
N ARG A 94 4.80 -22.90 -1.80
CA ARG A 94 4.05 -23.84 -0.94
C ARG A 94 4.10 -23.47 0.54
N ASP A 95 5.21 -22.90 1.00
CA ASP A 95 5.41 -22.45 2.38
C ASP A 95 4.70 -21.13 2.73
N LEU A 96 4.25 -20.39 1.73
CA LEU A 96 3.42 -19.21 1.90
C LEU A 96 1.93 -19.59 1.69
N TYR A 97 1.38 -20.29 2.64
CA TYR A 97 0.04 -20.89 2.57
C TYR A 97 -1.10 -19.90 2.87
N PRO A 98 -2.33 -20.17 2.41
CA PRO A 98 -3.51 -19.36 2.74
C PRO A 98 -3.68 -19.16 4.25
N GLY A 99 -3.82 -17.91 4.68
CA GLY A 99 -3.86 -17.53 6.10
C GLY A 99 -2.54 -17.01 6.67
N LEU A 100 -1.41 -17.16 5.94
CA LEU A 100 -0.12 -16.55 6.27
C LEU A 100 -0.04 -15.14 5.67
N PHE A 101 0.65 -14.23 6.35
CA PHE A 101 0.89 -12.87 5.88
C PHE A 101 2.32 -12.70 5.37
N VAL A 102 2.48 -12.05 4.23
CA VAL A 102 3.80 -11.74 3.65
C VAL A 102 4.06 -10.25 3.76
N LEU A 103 5.14 -9.88 4.43
CA LEU A 103 5.62 -8.51 4.53
C LEU A 103 6.58 -8.22 3.37
N ALA A 104 6.00 -8.02 2.18
CA ALA A 104 6.76 -7.91 0.94
C ALA A 104 7.75 -6.73 0.97
N ASP A 105 8.94 -6.94 0.41
CA ASP A 105 10.00 -5.93 0.35
C ASP A 105 10.42 -5.56 -1.07
N GLN A 106 9.94 -6.31 -2.06
CA GLN A 106 10.23 -6.07 -3.48
C GLN A 106 8.95 -6.16 -4.33
N PHE A 107 8.95 -5.45 -5.45
CA PHE A 107 7.87 -5.46 -6.42
C PHE A 107 8.35 -5.76 -7.84
N ILE A 108 7.53 -6.52 -8.59
CA ILE A 108 7.57 -6.58 -10.05
C ILE A 108 6.24 -6.00 -10.52
N ASP A 109 6.28 -4.82 -11.15
CA ASP A 109 5.08 -4.15 -11.64
C ASP A 109 4.78 -4.57 -13.08
N ARG A 110 3.61 -5.17 -13.27
CA ARG A 110 3.08 -5.60 -14.58
C ARG A 110 1.81 -4.82 -14.94
N THR A 111 1.57 -3.70 -14.27
CA THR A 111 0.45 -2.82 -14.60
C THR A 111 0.79 -1.90 -15.78
N PHE A 112 -0.22 -1.53 -16.58
CA PHE A 112 0.00 -0.77 -17.82
C PHE A 112 -1.09 0.27 -18.14
N LYS A 113 -2.15 0.36 -17.31
CA LYS A 113 -3.26 1.32 -17.51
C LYS A 113 -3.30 2.43 -16.45
N ARG A 114 -2.31 2.47 -15.56
CA ARG A 114 -2.34 3.31 -14.36
C ARG A 114 -1.38 4.47 -14.44
N GLU A 115 -1.77 5.57 -13.82
CA GLU A 115 -0.87 6.66 -13.54
C GLU A 115 -0.01 6.28 -12.31
N THR A 116 1.27 6.06 -12.55
CA THR A 116 2.22 5.56 -11.53
C THR A 116 3.19 6.62 -11.04
N SER A 117 3.00 7.89 -11.44
CA SER A 117 3.83 9.03 -11.03
C SER A 117 2.99 10.29 -10.89
N PHE A 118 3.36 11.15 -9.95
CA PHE A 118 2.88 12.53 -9.85
C PHE A 118 3.60 13.46 -10.82
N PHE A 119 4.82 13.10 -11.20
CA PHE A 119 5.64 13.85 -12.14
C PHE A 119 5.37 13.42 -13.59
N GLY A 120 5.77 14.25 -14.54
CA GLY A 120 5.56 13.97 -15.95
C GLY A 120 6.11 15.09 -16.82
N THR A 121 5.55 15.24 -18.03
CA THR A 121 5.93 16.32 -18.95
C THR A 121 5.79 17.67 -18.25
N GLY A 122 6.86 18.47 -18.28
CA GLY A 122 6.91 19.77 -17.63
C GLY A 122 7.52 19.77 -16.22
N CYS A 123 7.54 18.65 -15.49
CA CYS A 123 8.30 18.48 -14.26
C CYS A 123 8.64 17.00 -14.07
N VAL A 124 9.86 16.62 -14.42
CA VAL A 124 10.32 15.22 -14.39
C VAL A 124 11.16 14.99 -13.13
N ALA A 125 10.88 13.90 -12.43
CA ALA A 125 11.68 13.45 -11.29
C ALA A 125 12.00 11.95 -11.38
N HIS A 126 13.16 11.56 -10.87
CA HIS A 126 13.60 10.17 -10.77
C HIS A 126 13.96 9.84 -9.31
N VAL A 127 12.98 9.33 -8.56
CA VAL A 127 13.19 8.94 -7.16
C VAL A 127 13.89 7.58 -7.05
N PRO A 128 14.80 7.39 -6.08
CA PRO A 128 15.39 6.07 -5.81
C PRO A 128 14.31 5.06 -5.37
N PHE A 129 14.27 3.88 -6.01
CA PHE A 129 13.22 2.89 -5.74
C PHE A 129 13.74 1.44 -5.61
N ALA A 130 15.04 1.24 -5.39
CA ALA A 130 15.65 -0.08 -5.19
C ALA A 130 15.08 -0.80 -3.95
N HIS A 131 14.70 -0.05 -2.93
CA HIS A 131 14.04 -0.55 -1.72
C HIS A 131 12.67 0.11 -1.58
N PRO A 132 11.62 -0.44 -2.20
CA PRO A 132 10.33 0.22 -2.33
C PRO A 132 9.53 0.32 -1.03
N THR A 133 9.81 -0.53 -0.05
CA THR A 133 9.13 -0.54 1.25
C THR A 133 10.04 -0.10 2.39
N SER A 134 9.45 0.45 3.45
CA SER A 134 10.17 0.87 4.66
C SER A 134 10.55 -0.33 5.52
N ALA A 135 11.85 -0.56 5.71
CA ALA A 135 12.33 -1.61 6.61
C ALA A 135 11.89 -1.39 8.06
N VAL A 136 11.83 -0.12 8.49
CA VAL A 136 11.36 0.26 9.85
C VAL A 136 9.91 -0.15 10.04
N LEU A 137 9.02 0.22 9.11
CA LEU A 137 7.61 -0.16 9.20
C LEU A 137 7.41 -1.66 9.10
N ARG A 138 8.11 -2.34 8.17
CA ARG A 138 8.01 -3.79 8.05
C ARG A 138 8.44 -4.50 9.35
N LYS A 139 9.51 -4.03 9.99
CA LYS A 139 9.92 -4.58 11.28
C LYS A 139 8.84 -4.41 12.34
N ARG A 140 8.23 -3.22 12.47
CA ARG A 140 7.13 -2.98 13.41
C ARG A 140 5.93 -3.90 13.16
N VAL A 141 5.59 -4.10 11.88
CA VAL A 141 4.51 -5.02 11.50
C VAL A 141 4.89 -6.47 11.84
N ALA A 142 6.15 -6.88 11.63
CA ALA A 142 6.62 -8.21 12.00
C ALA A 142 6.58 -8.45 13.50
N ASP A 143 7.10 -7.50 14.29
CA ASP A 143 7.09 -7.57 15.76
C ASP A 143 5.66 -7.69 16.32
N ALA A 144 4.71 -6.94 15.73
CA ALA A 144 3.30 -7.01 16.10
C ALA A 144 2.65 -8.34 15.66
N ALA A 145 3.00 -8.87 14.49
CA ALA A 145 2.51 -10.17 14.02
C ALA A 145 2.98 -11.30 14.95
N GLU A 146 4.23 -11.26 15.38
CA GLU A 146 4.80 -12.20 16.34
C GLU A 146 4.06 -12.13 17.68
N ALA A 147 3.85 -10.91 18.21
CA ALA A 147 3.15 -10.69 19.47
C ALA A 147 1.69 -11.17 19.44
N GLU A 148 1.02 -11.08 18.29
CA GLU A 148 -0.36 -11.55 18.07
C GLU A 148 -0.45 -13.03 17.65
N GLY A 149 0.68 -13.74 17.53
CA GLY A 149 0.72 -15.13 17.07
C GLY A 149 0.23 -15.31 15.63
N ILE A 150 0.38 -14.30 14.78
CA ILE A 150 -0.05 -14.33 13.38
C ILE A 150 1.08 -14.90 12.51
N PRO A 151 0.84 -16.01 11.78
CA PRO A 151 1.82 -16.56 10.86
C PRO A 151 2.22 -15.54 9.80
N HIS A 152 3.52 -15.27 9.69
CA HIS A 152 4.02 -14.31 8.71
C HIS A 152 5.40 -14.67 8.17
N SER A 153 5.73 -14.12 7.01
CA SER A 153 7.05 -14.18 6.38
C SER A 153 7.57 -12.77 6.13
N GLN A 154 8.83 -12.55 6.44
CA GLN A 154 9.50 -11.28 6.20
C GLN A 154 10.19 -11.29 4.85
N GLY A 155 9.93 -10.27 4.03
CA GLY A 155 10.45 -10.15 2.68
C GLY A 155 9.66 -10.97 1.65
N GLY A 156 10.07 -10.83 0.42
CA GLY A 156 9.50 -11.51 -0.74
C GLY A 156 9.06 -10.55 -1.84
N THR A 157 9.10 -11.05 -3.07
CA THR A 157 8.74 -10.28 -4.26
C THR A 157 7.25 -10.40 -4.54
N TYR A 158 6.57 -9.26 -4.54
CA TYR A 158 5.17 -9.13 -4.90
C TYR A 158 5.05 -8.74 -6.37
N VAL A 159 4.41 -9.58 -7.19
CA VAL A 159 3.98 -9.22 -8.54
C VAL A 159 2.69 -8.42 -8.45
N CYS A 160 2.67 -7.25 -9.07
CA CYS A 160 1.48 -6.43 -9.21
C CYS A 160 0.94 -6.58 -10.63
N MET A 161 -0.09 -7.39 -10.81
CA MET A 161 -0.76 -7.54 -12.09
C MET A 161 -1.84 -6.48 -12.32
N GLU A 162 -2.27 -6.30 -13.57
CA GLU A 162 -3.30 -5.30 -13.90
C GLU A 162 -4.67 -5.68 -13.32
N GLY A 163 -5.09 -6.94 -13.48
CA GLY A 163 -6.47 -7.35 -13.18
C GLY A 163 -7.52 -6.73 -14.13
N PRO A 164 -8.81 -6.80 -13.85
CA PRO A 164 -9.44 -7.46 -12.68
C PRO A 164 -9.50 -9.00 -12.77
N GLN A 165 -9.19 -9.60 -13.94
CA GLN A 165 -9.09 -11.05 -14.07
C GLN A 165 -7.90 -11.56 -13.26
N PHE A 166 -8.01 -12.79 -12.74
CA PHE A 166 -6.87 -13.51 -12.19
C PHE A 166 -5.92 -13.97 -13.30
N SER A 167 -4.74 -14.45 -12.93
CA SER A 167 -3.72 -14.94 -13.85
C SER A 167 -4.24 -16.10 -14.70
N THR A 168 -3.81 -16.16 -15.94
CA THR A 168 -3.81 -17.42 -16.68
C THR A 168 -2.76 -18.36 -16.09
N TYR A 169 -2.89 -19.67 -16.32
CA TYR A 169 -1.89 -20.64 -15.87
C TYR A 169 -0.48 -20.33 -16.40
N ALA A 170 -0.39 -19.90 -17.66
CA ALA A 170 0.89 -19.51 -18.28
C ALA A 170 1.53 -18.28 -17.60
N GLU A 171 0.73 -17.28 -17.24
CA GLU A 171 1.20 -16.12 -16.47
C GLU A 171 1.68 -16.53 -15.08
N SER A 172 0.92 -17.40 -14.40
CA SER A 172 1.25 -17.91 -13.07
C SER A 172 2.61 -18.61 -13.06
N ILE A 173 2.83 -19.56 -14.00
CA ILE A 173 4.12 -20.25 -14.15
C ILE A 173 5.24 -19.27 -14.52
N HIS A 174 4.96 -18.28 -15.37
CA HIS A 174 5.95 -17.26 -15.73
C HIS A 174 6.36 -16.44 -14.51
N TYR A 175 5.41 -15.94 -13.71
CA TYR A 175 5.72 -15.14 -12.52
C TYR A 175 6.46 -15.98 -11.46
N GLN A 176 6.09 -17.24 -11.30
CA GLN A 176 6.80 -18.17 -10.43
C GLN A 176 8.26 -18.34 -10.89
N SER A 177 8.52 -18.46 -12.20
CA SER A 177 9.87 -18.57 -12.76
C SER A 177 10.74 -17.33 -12.53
N LEU A 178 10.14 -16.15 -12.32
CA LEU A 178 10.84 -14.92 -11.94
C LEU A 178 11.22 -14.86 -10.44
N GLY A 179 10.92 -15.91 -9.68
CA GLY A 179 11.17 -15.95 -8.24
C GLY A 179 10.16 -15.16 -7.42
N ALA A 180 9.00 -14.82 -7.99
CA ALA A 180 7.93 -14.14 -7.26
C ALA A 180 7.48 -14.96 -6.05
N SER A 181 7.11 -14.26 -4.98
CA SER A 181 6.60 -14.88 -3.75
C SER A 181 5.08 -14.85 -3.71
N VAL A 182 4.51 -13.71 -4.05
CA VAL A 182 3.05 -13.48 -4.02
C VAL A 182 2.61 -12.60 -5.18
N ILE A 183 1.30 -12.60 -5.45
CA ILE A 183 0.68 -11.80 -6.50
C ILE A 183 -0.56 -11.07 -5.99
N GLY A 184 -0.71 -9.83 -6.42
CA GLY A 184 -1.93 -9.05 -6.22
C GLY A 184 -2.04 -7.95 -7.25
N MET A 185 -2.89 -6.95 -7.00
CA MET A 185 -3.29 -6.02 -8.08
C MET A 185 -3.03 -4.54 -7.77
N THR A 186 -2.51 -4.15 -6.57
CA THR A 186 -2.58 -2.73 -6.17
C THR A 186 -1.28 -2.13 -5.63
N ALA A 187 -0.46 -2.93 -4.95
CA ALA A 187 0.57 -2.43 -4.05
C ALA A 187 1.74 -1.71 -4.75
N ALA A 188 2.15 -2.13 -5.95
CA ALA A 188 3.28 -1.49 -6.65
C ALA A 188 2.96 -0.04 -7.04
N THR A 189 1.72 0.23 -7.49
CA THR A 189 1.27 1.59 -7.82
C THR A 189 1.24 2.48 -6.57
N GLU A 190 0.72 1.96 -5.45
CA GLU A 190 0.73 2.69 -4.17
C GLU A 190 2.16 3.00 -3.70
N ALA A 191 3.04 2.00 -3.71
CA ALA A 191 4.43 2.16 -3.25
C ALA A 191 5.22 3.18 -4.07
N LYS A 192 5.03 3.22 -5.41
CA LYS A 192 5.65 4.21 -6.29
C LYS A 192 5.23 5.63 -5.92
N LEU A 193 3.92 5.85 -5.82
CA LEU A 193 3.36 7.15 -5.47
C LEU A 193 3.67 7.56 -4.03
N ALA A 194 3.65 6.63 -3.08
CA ALA A 194 4.07 6.89 -1.71
C ALA A 194 5.54 7.35 -1.64
N ARG A 195 6.44 6.72 -2.44
CA ARG A 195 7.84 7.13 -2.53
C ARG A 195 8.00 8.56 -3.06
N GLU A 196 7.28 8.93 -4.12
CA GLU A 196 7.30 10.29 -4.65
C GLU A 196 6.68 11.31 -3.69
N ALA A 197 5.73 10.88 -2.87
CA ALA A 197 5.15 11.71 -1.80
C ALA A 197 5.99 11.72 -0.50
N GLU A 198 7.16 11.10 -0.50
CA GLU A 198 8.02 10.97 0.68
C GLU A 198 7.28 10.38 1.89
N LEU A 199 6.45 9.35 1.63
CA LEU A 199 5.73 8.57 2.62
C LEU A 199 6.33 7.16 2.70
N PRO A 200 6.98 6.78 3.81
CA PRO A 200 7.32 5.40 4.08
C PRO A 200 6.10 4.49 3.93
N TYR A 201 6.27 3.40 3.20
CA TYR A 201 5.20 2.46 2.86
C TYR A 201 5.57 1.05 3.29
N ALA A 202 4.63 0.34 3.90
CA ALA A 202 4.74 -1.09 4.16
C ALA A 202 3.48 -1.82 3.68
N LEU A 203 3.67 -3.01 3.12
CA LEU A 203 2.59 -3.88 2.65
C LEU A 203 2.46 -5.10 3.55
N VAL A 204 1.24 -5.35 4.01
CA VAL A 204 0.79 -6.63 4.59
C VAL A 204 0.00 -7.35 3.51
N ALA A 205 0.65 -8.31 2.84
CA ALA A 205 0.02 -9.14 1.82
C ALA A 205 -0.55 -10.41 2.48
N MET A 206 -1.87 -10.51 2.56
CA MET A 206 -2.60 -11.61 3.18
C MET A 206 -2.82 -12.71 2.16
N VAL A 207 -2.17 -13.85 2.29
CA VAL A 207 -2.34 -14.96 1.36
C VAL A 207 -3.74 -15.55 1.50
N THR A 208 -4.48 -15.60 0.39
CA THR A 208 -5.83 -16.16 0.30
C THR A 208 -5.89 -17.48 -0.47
N ASP A 209 -4.94 -17.68 -1.39
CA ASP A 209 -4.90 -18.80 -2.33
C ASP A 209 -3.49 -19.04 -2.88
N TYR A 210 -3.31 -20.08 -3.67
CA TYR A 210 -2.05 -20.40 -4.36
C TYR A 210 -2.05 -19.96 -5.84
N ASP A 211 -2.79 -18.90 -6.19
CA ASP A 211 -3.04 -18.57 -7.58
C ASP A 211 -3.56 -19.80 -8.36
N CYS A 212 -3.21 -19.99 -9.62
CA CYS A 212 -3.69 -21.14 -10.42
C CYS A 212 -2.62 -22.20 -10.73
N TRP A 213 -1.44 -22.12 -10.08
CA TRP A 213 -0.32 -23.03 -10.38
C TRP A 213 -0.33 -24.33 -9.56
N HIS A 214 -1.08 -24.37 -8.45
CA HIS A 214 -1.01 -25.47 -7.48
C HIS A 214 -1.93 -26.62 -7.89
N ASP A 215 -1.36 -27.79 -8.10
CA ASP A 215 -2.06 -28.95 -8.66
C ASP A 215 -3.27 -29.44 -7.83
N GLU A 216 -3.22 -29.27 -6.50
CA GLU A 216 -4.25 -29.77 -5.59
C GLU A 216 -5.39 -28.77 -5.32
N HIS A 217 -5.18 -27.47 -5.61
CA HIS A 217 -6.14 -26.41 -5.29
C HIS A 217 -6.96 -25.92 -6.50
N GLY A 218 -6.57 -26.29 -7.72
CA GLY A 218 -7.29 -25.91 -8.95
C GLY A 218 -7.28 -24.39 -9.23
N PRO A 219 -8.11 -23.93 -10.17
CA PRO A 219 -8.24 -22.52 -10.50
C PRO A 219 -8.73 -21.68 -9.30
N VAL A 220 -8.33 -20.42 -9.24
CA VAL A 220 -8.77 -19.50 -8.17
C VAL A 220 -10.29 -19.35 -8.21
N ASP A 221 -10.96 -19.74 -7.13
CA ASP A 221 -12.40 -19.58 -6.92
C ASP A 221 -12.69 -18.44 -5.95
N VAL A 222 -13.51 -17.49 -6.39
CA VAL A 222 -13.88 -16.31 -5.60
C VAL A 222 -14.53 -16.69 -4.27
N ALA A 223 -15.35 -17.72 -4.20
CA ALA A 223 -16.01 -18.13 -2.96
C ALA A 223 -15.02 -18.68 -1.94
N ALA A 224 -14.03 -19.48 -2.37
CA ALA A 224 -12.97 -20.00 -1.53
C ALA A 224 -12.05 -18.85 -1.03
N VAL A 225 -11.67 -17.93 -1.91
CA VAL A 225 -10.91 -16.72 -1.55
C VAL A 225 -11.65 -15.89 -0.49
N MET A 226 -12.95 -15.66 -0.66
CA MET A 226 -13.76 -14.88 0.30
C MET A 226 -13.82 -15.50 1.69
N LYS A 227 -13.85 -16.83 1.79
CA LYS A 227 -13.83 -17.53 3.08
C LYS A 227 -12.51 -17.28 3.83
N VAL A 228 -11.37 -17.50 3.17
CA VAL A 228 -10.05 -17.24 3.77
C VAL A 228 -9.85 -15.75 4.07
N MET A 229 -10.38 -14.89 3.22
CA MET A 229 -10.28 -13.43 3.38
C MET A 229 -11.01 -12.94 4.64
N HIS A 230 -12.12 -13.57 5.03
CA HIS A 230 -12.82 -13.24 6.27
C HIS A 230 -11.92 -13.49 7.50
N ASP A 231 -11.34 -14.68 7.60
CA ASP A 231 -10.42 -15.03 8.70
C ASP A 231 -9.15 -14.16 8.69
N ASN A 232 -8.65 -13.85 7.50
CA ASN A 232 -7.51 -12.95 7.34
C ASN A 232 -7.83 -11.51 7.74
N ALA A 233 -9.05 -11.04 7.50
CA ALA A 233 -9.48 -9.70 7.90
C ALA A 233 -9.47 -9.52 9.42
N GLU A 234 -9.90 -10.53 10.18
CA GLU A 234 -9.85 -10.50 11.64
C GLU A 234 -8.40 -10.46 12.16
N LYS A 235 -7.52 -11.29 11.58
CA LYS A 235 -6.08 -11.27 11.91
C LYS A 235 -5.45 -9.93 11.56
N ALA A 236 -5.73 -9.38 10.36
CA ALA A 236 -5.21 -8.09 9.93
C ALA A 236 -5.69 -6.94 10.83
N ASN A 237 -6.94 -7.02 11.28
CA ASN A 237 -7.50 -6.04 12.20
C ASN A 237 -6.74 -6.02 13.54
N ARG A 238 -6.47 -7.19 14.14
CA ARG A 238 -5.66 -7.30 15.36
C ARG A 238 -4.23 -6.82 15.12
N LEU A 239 -3.61 -7.27 14.01
CA LEU A 239 -2.26 -6.86 13.64
C LEU A 239 -2.11 -5.35 13.53
N VAL A 240 -2.96 -4.71 12.73
CA VAL A 240 -2.89 -3.25 12.53
C VAL A 240 -3.17 -2.51 13.83
N ALA A 241 -4.18 -2.95 14.60
CA ALA A 241 -4.48 -2.36 15.91
C ALA A 241 -3.28 -2.47 16.87
N ARG A 242 -2.57 -3.60 16.87
CA ARG A 242 -1.36 -3.81 17.66
C ARG A 242 -0.22 -2.90 17.22
N VAL A 243 0.07 -2.81 15.90
CA VAL A 243 1.09 -1.88 15.37
C VAL A 243 0.79 -0.45 15.81
N LEU A 244 -0.46 -0.03 15.74
CA LEU A 244 -0.88 1.33 16.07
C LEU A 244 -0.82 1.61 17.58
N ALA A 245 -1.23 0.65 18.41
CA ALA A 245 -1.17 0.79 19.87
C ALA A 245 0.27 0.93 20.37
N ASP A 246 1.20 0.23 19.75
CA ASP A 246 2.63 0.23 20.12
C ASP A 246 3.46 1.25 19.31
N TYR A 247 2.81 2.08 18.47
CA TYR A 247 3.52 3.05 17.66
C TYR A 247 4.12 4.16 18.53
N PRO A 248 5.41 4.52 18.35
CA PRO A 248 6.01 5.60 19.14
C PRO A 248 5.37 6.94 18.81
N ALA A 249 5.21 7.79 19.81
CA ALA A 249 4.65 9.14 19.64
C ALA A 249 5.49 9.99 18.67
N GLU A 250 6.79 9.78 18.68
CA GLU A 250 7.72 10.39 17.72
C GLU A 250 8.14 9.35 16.68
N ARG A 251 8.00 9.74 15.43
CA ARG A 251 8.28 8.90 14.28
C ARG A 251 9.78 8.66 14.13
N GLU A 252 10.19 7.41 13.90
CA GLU A 252 11.55 7.10 13.47
C GLU A 252 11.79 7.56 12.02
N PRO A 253 12.95 8.16 11.71
CA PRO A 253 13.29 8.52 10.35
C PRO A 253 13.38 7.29 9.43
N CYS A 254 12.90 7.46 8.19
CA CYS A 254 13.08 6.49 7.11
C CYS A 254 13.86 7.16 5.95
N PRO A 255 15.20 7.19 5.99
CA PRO A 255 16.02 7.96 5.04
C PRO A 255 15.73 7.62 3.58
N ALA A 256 15.39 6.37 3.26
CA ALA A 256 15.06 5.94 1.91
C ALA A 256 13.77 6.57 1.36
N SER A 257 12.88 7.05 2.23
CA SER A 257 11.60 7.65 1.82
C SER A 257 11.51 9.14 2.16
N ASP A 258 11.92 9.54 3.36
CA ASP A 258 11.68 10.90 3.90
C ASP A 258 12.29 12.04 3.07
N ARG A 259 13.31 11.72 2.29
CA ARG A 259 14.03 12.66 1.45
C ARG A 259 14.25 12.11 0.03
N ALA A 260 13.31 11.33 -0.45
CA ALA A 260 13.40 10.69 -1.76
C ALA A 260 13.44 11.70 -2.92
N LEU A 261 12.94 12.91 -2.70
CA LEU A 261 12.94 13.99 -3.70
C LEU A 261 14.21 14.86 -3.66
N ASP A 262 15.12 14.67 -2.70
CA ASP A 262 16.36 15.45 -2.67
C ASP A 262 17.20 15.15 -3.91
N GLY A 263 17.37 16.16 -4.78
CA GLY A 263 18.10 16.03 -6.03
C GLY A 263 17.42 15.16 -7.09
N ALA A 264 16.17 14.72 -6.89
CA ALA A 264 15.45 13.84 -7.81
C ALA A 264 14.80 14.58 -9.00
N ILE A 265 14.52 15.89 -8.87
CA ILE A 265 13.87 16.67 -9.92
C ILE A 265 14.89 17.05 -10.99
N MET A 266 14.69 16.54 -12.21
CA MET A 266 15.59 16.72 -13.35
C MET A 266 15.28 17.98 -14.16
N THR A 267 14.03 18.43 -14.18
CA THR A 267 13.63 19.62 -14.93
C THR A 267 14.20 20.88 -14.28
N HIS A 268 14.94 21.68 -15.07
CA HIS A 268 15.49 22.95 -14.61
C HIS A 268 14.36 23.85 -14.08
N PRO A 269 14.55 24.60 -12.98
CA PRO A 269 13.50 25.41 -12.37
C PRO A 269 12.74 26.31 -13.35
N ASP A 270 13.46 27.03 -14.24
CA ASP A 270 12.87 27.95 -15.23
C ASP A 270 12.06 27.26 -16.33
N MET A 271 12.17 25.94 -16.46
CA MET A 271 11.48 25.12 -17.48
C MET A 271 10.32 24.32 -16.89
N ARG A 272 10.07 24.44 -15.58
CA ARG A 272 8.99 23.69 -14.94
C ARG A 272 7.64 24.26 -15.32
N ASP A 273 6.69 23.37 -15.65
CA ASP A 273 5.31 23.75 -15.92
C ASP A 273 4.64 24.24 -14.63
N ALA A 274 4.19 25.49 -14.63
CA ALA A 274 3.63 26.13 -13.46
C ALA A 274 2.34 25.47 -12.94
N GLU A 275 1.51 24.92 -13.84
CA GLU A 275 0.28 24.24 -13.46
C GLU A 275 0.57 22.87 -12.83
N LEU A 276 1.57 22.15 -13.34
CA LEU A 276 2.00 20.90 -12.72
C LEU A 276 2.66 21.16 -11.37
N VAL A 277 3.55 22.16 -11.26
CA VAL A 277 4.18 22.55 -9.99
C VAL A 277 3.12 22.87 -8.93
N LYS A 278 2.08 23.61 -9.32
CA LYS A 278 0.96 23.92 -8.41
C LYS A 278 0.21 22.68 -7.94
N LYS A 279 0.07 21.65 -8.79
CA LYS A 279 -0.54 20.37 -8.40
C LYS A 279 0.33 19.55 -7.47
N LEU A 280 1.63 19.74 -7.51
CA LEU A 280 2.63 19.03 -6.69
C LEU A 280 2.82 19.62 -5.28
N ASP A 281 2.03 20.61 -4.88
CA ASP A 281 2.18 21.37 -3.64
C ASP A 281 2.31 20.48 -2.39
N ALA A 282 1.40 19.51 -2.22
CA ALA A 282 1.43 18.59 -1.07
C ALA A 282 2.52 17.52 -1.19
N VAL A 283 2.75 17.02 -2.40
CA VAL A 283 3.67 15.90 -2.67
C VAL A 283 5.13 16.36 -2.65
N ALA A 284 5.45 17.48 -3.30
CA ALA A 284 6.80 17.91 -3.58
C ALA A 284 7.10 19.35 -3.11
N GLY A 285 6.18 20.05 -2.46
CA GLY A 285 6.34 21.46 -2.05
C GLY A 285 7.56 21.73 -1.16
N ARG A 286 8.15 20.68 -0.56
CA ARG A 286 9.41 20.81 0.19
C ARG A 286 10.61 21.13 -0.70
N VAL A 287 10.59 20.75 -1.98
CA VAL A 287 11.73 20.80 -2.91
C VAL A 287 11.45 21.61 -4.19
N LEU A 288 10.23 22.09 -4.39
CA LEU A 288 9.82 22.96 -5.49
C LEU A 288 9.90 24.42 -5.10
#